data_62e505adfc3bd73f52bb758e96d78ff9
#
_entry.id   62e505adfc3bd73f52bb758e96d78ff9
#
_cell.length_a   1.000
_cell.length_b   1.000
_cell.length_c   1.000
_cell.angle_alpha   90.00
_cell.angle_beta   90.00
_cell.angle_gamma   90.00
#
_symmetry.space_group_name_H-M   'P 1'
#
loop_
_entity.id
_entity.type
_entity.pdbx_description
1 polymer ?
#
loop_
_entity_poly.entity_id
_entity_poly.type
_entity_poly.pdbx_seq_one_letter_code
_entity_poly.pdbx_strand_id
1 'polypeptide(L)'
;MSEKQYKLVKCTINGEYRETMVDVRASLTDMLRNDYRLTSVKKGCEVGECGACNVIIDGECFNSCIYLAVWADGKNIRTLESLLGPNGELSDIQQAFIDETAVQCGFCTPGVIMSAVEILESGKEYTREEIGRASC
;
A
#
# COMPACT_ATOMS: atom_id res chain seq x y z
N MET A 1 25.37 18.92 -12.35
CA MET A 1 23.93 18.62 -12.39
C MET A 1 23.72 17.20 -12.86
N SER A 2 23.10 16.38 -12.06
CA SER A 2 22.87 14.98 -12.41
C SER A 2 21.74 14.87 -13.45
N GLU A 3 21.98 14.14 -14.50
CA GLU A 3 20.93 13.80 -15.46
C GLU A 3 19.90 12.90 -14.79
N LYS A 4 18.61 13.14 -15.08
CA LYS A 4 17.55 12.25 -14.64
C LYS A 4 17.66 10.94 -15.40
N GLN A 5 17.69 9.84 -14.65
CA GLN A 5 17.70 8.51 -15.23
C GLN A 5 16.34 7.88 -15.03
N TYR A 6 15.87 7.18 -16.05
CA TYR A 6 14.58 6.50 -16.06
C TYR A 6 14.79 5.01 -16.30
N LYS A 7 13.95 4.22 -15.69
CA LYS A 7 13.92 2.78 -15.88
C LYS A 7 12.49 2.31 -16.13
N LEU A 8 12.30 1.36 -17.03
CA LEU A 8 11.02 0.72 -17.25
C LEU A 8 10.78 -0.28 -16.13
N VAL A 9 9.68 -0.09 -15.40
CA VAL A 9 9.22 -1.00 -14.35
C VAL A 9 8.03 -1.78 -14.86
N LYS A 10 8.12 -3.09 -14.81
CA LYS A 10 7.05 -4.01 -15.21
C LYS A 10 6.56 -4.73 -13.96
N CYS A 11 5.33 -4.50 -13.58
CA CYS A 11 4.75 -5.07 -12.36
C CYS A 11 3.26 -5.31 -12.52
N THR A 12 2.69 -6.05 -11.58
CA THR A 12 1.25 -6.24 -11.49
C THR A 12 0.73 -5.38 -10.35
N ILE A 13 -0.26 -4.54 -10.63
CA ILE A 13 -0.86 -3.64 -9.63
C ILE A 13 -2.34 -3.94 -9.58
N ASN A 14 -2.81 -4.38 -8.41
CA ASN A 14 -4.22 -4.73 -8.16
C ASN A 14 -4.77 -5.68 -9.23
N GLY A 15 -3.97 -6.69 -9.59
CA GLY A 15 -4.37 -7.72 -10.54
C GLY A 15 -4.17 -7.37 -12.01
N GLU A 16 -3.69 -6.16 -12.33
CA GLU A 16 -3.45 -5.72 -13.70
C GLU A 16 -1.96 -5.54 -13.97
N TYR A 17 -1.49 -6.12 -15.06
CA TYR A 17 -0.11 -5.94 -15.51
C TYR A 17 0.10 -4.51 -16.00
N ARG A 18 1.17 -3.87 -15.53
CA ARG A 18 1.48 -2.48 -15.87
C ARG A 18 2.96 -2.32 -16.22
N GLU A 19 3.24 -1.44 -17.17
CA GLU A 19 4.59 -1.00 -17.51
C GLU A 19 4.68 0.51 -17.37
N THR A 20 5.68 1.01 -16.65
CA THR A 20 5.82 2.43 -16.35
C THR A 20 7.27 2.84 -16.38
N MET A 21 7.58 3.93 -17.09
CA MET A 21 8.90 4.56 -17.01
C MET A 21 8.93 5.42 -15.75
N VAL A 22 9.86 5.15 -14.86
CA VAL A 22 9.99 5.88 -13.59
C VAL A 22 11.38 6.48 -13.46
N ASP A 23 11.49 7.62 -12.80
CA ASP A 23 12.77 8.15 -12.33
C ASP A 23 13.35 7.16 -11.32
N VAL A 24 14.63 6.82 -11.46
CA VAL A 24 15.28 5.83 -10.58
C VAL A 24 15.28 6.25 -9.11
N ARG A 25 15.01 7.53 -8.82
CA ARG A 25 14.92 8.06 -7.46
C ARG A 25 13.49 8.14 -6.95
N ALA A 26 12.49 7.87 -7.78
CA ALA A 26 11.09 7.98 -7.38
C ALA A 26 10.73 6.91 -6.33
N SER A 27 9.89 7.29 -5.37
CA SER A 27 9.32 6.34 -4.43
C SER A 27 8.19 5.56 -5.10
N LEU A 28 7.91 4.37 -4.56
CA LEU A 28 6.74 3.60 -4.99
C LEU A 28 5.44 4.38 -4.71
N THR A 29 5.38 5.13 -3.61
CA THR A 29 4.24 6.00 -3.32
C THR A 29 3.96 6.96 -4.48
N ASP A 30 4.99 7.64 -4.98
CA ASP A 30 4.83 8.59 -6.08
C ASP A 30 4.34 7.90 -7.35
N MET A 31 4.90 6.74 -7.69
CA MET A 31 4.44 5.97 -8.84
C MET A 31 2.96 5.60 -8.72
N LEU A 32 2.56 5.06 -7.57
CA LEU A 32 1.17 4.62 -7.37
C LEU A 32 0.18 5.78 -7.40
N ARG A 33 0.52 6.90 -6.77
CA ARG A 33 -0.36 8.07 -6.71
C ARG A 33 -0.41 8.86 -8.02
N ASN A 34 0.73 9.08 -8.64
CA ASN A 34 0.84 10.00 -9.79
C ASN A 34 0.59 9.29 -11.12
N ASP A 35 1.16 8.10 -11.32
CA ASP A 35 1.04 7.38 -12.58
C ASP A 35 -0.26 6.57 -12.67
N TYR A 36 -0.72 6.02 -11.56
CA TYR A 36 -1.91 5.17 -11.50
C TYR A 36 -3.07 5.75 -10.72
N ARG A 37 -2.88 6.91 -10.11
CA ARG A 37 -3.92 7.63 -9.33
C ARG A 37 -4.53 6.80 -8.19
N LEU A 38 -3.74 5.94 -7.61
CA LEU A 38 -4.14 5.14 -6.46
C LEU A 38 -3.96 5.95 -5.18
N THR A 39 -4.92 6.83 -4.91
CA THR A 39 -4.83 7.85 -3.87
C THR A 39 -5.06 7.34 -2.46
N SER A 40 -5.42 6.06 -2.30
CA SER A 40 -5.50 5.45 -0.97
C SER A 40 -4.11 5.37 -0.31
N VAL A 41 -3.05 5.34 -1.12
CA VAL A 41 -1.67 5.36 -0.63
C VAL A 41 -1.35 6.79 -0.24
N LYS A 42 -1.21 7.05 1.06
CA LYS A 42 -1.08 8.43 1.58
C LYS A 42 0.36 8.78 1.91
N LYS A 43 0.66 10.07 1.79
CA LYS A 43 1.96 10.63 2.19
C LYS A 43 1.80 11.32 3.55
N GLY A 44 2.21 10.63 4.61
CA GLY A 44 2.24 11.22 5.96
C GLY A 44 3.66 11.67 6.31
N CYS A 45 4.45 10.77 6.87
CA CYS A 45 5.81 11.09 7.32
C CYS A 45 6.87 11.04 6.22
N GLU A 46 6.68 10.23 5.19
CA GLU A 46 7.63 9.96 4.09
C GLU A 46 9.00 9.43 4.56
N VAL A 47 9.07 8.91 5.80
CA VAL A 47 10.30 8.37 6.39
C VAL A 47 10.09 6.95 6.96
N GLY A 48 8.99 6.31 6.61
CA GLY A 48 8.74 4.92 6.99
C GLY A 48 8.19 4.71 8.39
N GLU A 49 7.60 5.71 9.01
CA GLU A 49 7.12 5.61 10.39
C GLU A 49 5.60 5.55 10.54
N CYS A 50 4.84 6.38 9.79
CA CYS A 50 3.40 6.51 10.05
C CYS A 50 2.55 5.37 9.47
N GLY A 51 3.05 4.64 8.48
CA GLY A 51 2.32 3.55 7.84
C GLY A 51 1.16 3.95 6.93
N ALA A 52 0.88 5.23 6.76
CA ALA A 52 -0.22 5.70 5.91
C ALA A 52 -0.02 5.32 4.43
N CYS A 53 1.21 5.00 4.04
CA CYS A 53 1.58 4.58 2.68
C CYS A 53 1.71 3.06 2.51
N ASN A 54 1.30 2.27 3.49
CA ASN A 54 1.45 0.82 3.45
C ASN A 54 0.76 0.19 2.24
N VAL A 55 1.48 -0.69 1.57
CA VAL A 55 0.97 -1.52 0.46
C VAL A 55 1.46 -2.95 0.66
N ILE A 56 0.83 -3.90 -0.02
CA ILE A 56 1.26 -5.29 0.00
C ILE A 56 2.03 -5.58 -1.29
N ILE A 57 3.26 -6.07 -1.13
CA ILE A 57 4.14 -6.42 -2.25
C ILE A 57 4.51 -7.91 -2.08
N ASP A 58 4.09 -8.74 -3.04
CA ASP A 58 4.31 -10.19 -3.00
C ASP A 58 3.87 -10.82 -1.66
N GLY A 59 2.75 -10.35 -1.12
CA GLY A 59 2.17 -10.87 0.11
C GLY A 59 2.70 -10.27 1.40
N GLU A 60 3.64 -9.34 1.34
CA GLU A 60 4.21 -8.67 2.52
C GLU A 60 3.91 -7.19 2.52
N CYS A 61 3.65 -6.62 3.69
CA CYS A 61 3.34 -5.20 3.85
C CYS A 61 4.63 -4.38 3.90
N PHE A 62 4.69 -3.31 3.11
CA PHE A 62 5.82 -2.38 3.05
C PHE A 62 5.35 -0.94 3.09
N ASN A 63 6.19 -0.07 3.65
CA ASN A 63 6.00 1.38 3.57
C ASN A 63 6.45 1.85 2.18
N SER A 64 5.51 2.17 1.31
CA SER A 64 5.84 2.55 -0.07
C SER A 64 6.64 3.85 -0.20
N CYS A 65 6.60 4.71 0.82
CA CYS A 65 7.34 5.98 0.79
C CYS A 65 8.86 5.80 0.82
N ILE A 66 9.35 4.71 1.42
CA ILE A 66 10.78 4.37 1.49
C ILE A 66 11.15 3.19 0.58
N TYR A 67 10.22 2.75 -0.25
CA TYR A 67 10.43 1.69 -1.23
C TYR A 67 10.61 2.36 -2.60
N LEU A 68 11.72 2.09 -3.28
CA LEU A 68 11.94 2.69 -4.60
C LEU A 68 11.03 2.06 -5.64
N ALA A 69 10.49 2.89 -6.54
CA ALA A 69 9.64 2.41 -7.63
C ALA A 69 10.36 1.37 -8.48
N VAL A 70 11.67 1.54 -8.71
CA VAL A 70 12.46 0.59 -9.51
C VAL A 70 12.57 -0.79 -8.87
N TRP A 71 12.40 -0.91 -7.56
CA TRP A 71 12.40 -2.20 -6.86
C TRP A 71 11.12 -3.00 -7.12
N ALA A 72 10.08 -2.34 -7.59
CA ALA A 72 8.79 -2.99 -7.86
C ALA A 72 8.80 -3.82 -9.14
N ASP A 73 9.87 -3.76 -9.93
CA ASP A 73 10.00 -4.53 -11.16
C ASP A 73 9.84 -6.04 -10.88
N GLY A 74 8.91 -6.68 -11.58
CA GLY A 74 8.60 -8.09 -11.37
C GLY A 74 7.74 -8.41 -10.15
N LYS A 75 7.22 -7.40 -9.46
CA LYS A 75 6.48 -7.58 -8.21
C LYS A 75 4.97 -7.51 -8.43
N ASN A 76 4.23 -8.09 -7.49
CA ASN A 76 2.77 -8.01 -7.42
C ASN A 76 2.40 -7.06 -6.28
N ILE A 77 1.79 -5.94 -6.61
CA ILE A 77 1.47 -4.87 -5.66
C ILE A 77 -0.03 -4.79 -5.46
N ARG A 78 -0.46 -4.71 -4.21
CA ARG A 78 -1.87 -4.52 -3.84
C ARG A 78 -2.00 -3.28 -2.98
N THR A 79 -2.97 -2.44 -3.32
CA THR A 79 -3.37 -1.26 -2.54
C THR A 79 -4.78 -1.46 -2.02
N LEU A 80 -5.29 -0.49 -1.24
CA LEU A 80 -6.65 -0.56 -0.71
C LEU A 80 -7.69 -0.77 -1.81
N GLU A 81 -7.48 -0.19 -2.97
CA GLU A 81 -8.40 -0.30 -4.10
C GLU A 81 -8.64 -1.75 -4.54
N SER A 82 -7.69 -2.65 -4.29
CA SER A 82 -7.85 -4.07 -4.61
C SER A 82 -8.88 -4.80 -3.75
N LEU A 83 -9.27 -4.20 -2.62
CA LEU A 83 -10.21 -4.83 -1.69
C LEU A 83 -11.66 -4.61 -2.06
N LEU A 84 -11.94 -3.67 -2.96
CA LEU A 84 -13.31 -3.40 -3.41
C LEU A 84 -13.81 -4.52 -4.30
N GLY A 85 -15.10 -4.86 -4.15
CA GLY A 85 -15.78 -5.78 -5.04
C GLY A 85 -16.03 -5.17 -6.43
N PRO A 86 -16.52 -5.99 -7.39
CA PRO A 86 -16.69 -5.54 -8.79
C PRO A 86 -17.63 -4.34 -8.95
N ASN A 87 -18.57 -4.13 -8.02
CA ASN A 87 -19.49 -3.01 -8.04
C ASN A 87 -19.15 -1.95 -6.97
N GLY A 88 -17.91 -1.97 -6.47
CA GLY A 88 -17.47 -1.04 -5.43
C GLY A 88 -17.86 -1.43 -4.02
N GLU A 89 -18.29 -2.69 -3.79
CA GLU A 89 -18.66 -3.16 -2.45
C GLU A 89 -17.43 -3.18 -1.53
N LEU A 90 -17.63 -2.81 -0.28
CA LEU A 90 -16.59 -2.87 0.74
C LEU A 90 -16.29 -4.33 1.11
N SER A 91 -15.03 -4.64 1.33
CA SER A 91 -14.62 -5.94 1.87
C SER A 91 -15.06 -6.06 3.34
N ASP A 92 -15.05 -7.28 3.86
CA ASP A 92 -15.42 -7.54 5.25
C ASP A 92 -14.57 -6.75 6.23
N ILE A 93 -13.26 -6.62 5.96
CA ILE A 93 -12.37 -5.87 6.85
C ILE A 93 -12.66 -4.36 6.80
N GLN A 94 -12.96 -3.82 5.63
CA GLN A 94 -13.35 -2.41 5.50
C GLN A 94 -14.65 -2.14 6.24
N GLN A 95 -15.63 -3.03 6.10
CA GLN A 95 -16.89 -2.91 6.81
C GLN A 95 -16.70 -2.99 8.32
N ALA A 96 -15.81 -3.87 8.79
CA ALA A 96 -15.50 -3.99 10.21
C ALA A 96 -14.93 -2.69 10.78
N PHE A 97 -14.06 -2.00 10.05
CA PHE A 97 -13.52 -0.70 10.47
C PHE A 97 -14.63 0.35 10.65
N ILE A 98 -15.63 0.31 9.79
CA ILE A 98 -16.79 1.20 9.89
C ILE A 98 -17.65 0.81 11.10
N ASP A 99 -17.99 -0.46 11.22
CA ASP A 99 -18.90 -0.95 12.27
C ASP A 99 -18.34 -0.73 13.68
N GLU A 100 -17.01 -0.88 13.84
CA GLU A 100 -16.32 -0.69 15.11
C GLU A 100 -15.86 0.74 15.35
N THR A 101 -16.24 1.68 14.47
CA THR A 101 -15.84 3.08 14.54
C THR A 101 -14.33 3.28 14.70
N ALA A 102 -13.54 2.45 13.97
CA ALA A 102 -12.09 2.46 14.05
C ALA A 102 -11.45 3.57 13.22
N VAL A 103 -12.23 4.55 12.80
CA VAL A 103 -11.80 5.65 11.93
C VAL A 103 -12.05 6.98 12.63
N GLN A 104 -11.01 7.82 12.69
CA GLN A 104 -11.15 9.22 13.11
C GLN A 104 -11.15 10.12 11.87
N CYS A 105 -9.99 10.70 11.49
CA CYS A 105 -9.91 11.53 10.28
C CYS A 105 -9.84 10.72 8.98
N GLY A 106 -9.49 9.44 9.05
CA GLY A 106 -9.44 8.55 7.89
C GLY A 106 -8.13 8.58 7.10
N PHE A 107 -7.17 9.43 7.48
CA PHE A 107 -5.94 9.59 6.70
C PHE A 107 -5.05 8.35 6.77
N CYS A 108 -4.82 7.78 7.96
CA CYS A 108 -4.00 6.59 8.12
C CYS A 108 -4.77 5.29 7.87
N THR A 109 -6.08 5.34 7.77
CA THR A 109 -6.96 4.16 7.69
C THR A 109 -6.59 3.22 6.55
N PRO A 110 -6.33 3.69 5.30
CA PRO A 110 -5.95 2.77 4.23
C PRO A 110 -4.71 1.94 4.54
N GLY A 111 -3.68 2.56 5.11
CA GLY A 111 -2.44 1.87 5.48
C GLY A 111 -2.65 0.85 6.60
N VAL A 112 -3.44 1.21 7.60
CA VAL A 112 -3.78 0.31 8.72
C VAL A 112 -4.56 -0.91 8.20
N ILE A 113 -5.51 -0.70 7.29
CA ILE A 113 -6.29 -1.79 6.68
C ILE A 113 -5.35 -2.73 5.93
N MET A 114 -4.39 -2.22 5.16
CA MET A 114 -3.44 -3.07 4.44
C MET A 114 -2.58 -3.90 5.38
N SER A 115 -2.14 -3.33 6.50
CA SER A 115 -1.44 -4.09 7.54
C SER A 115 -2.31 -5.19 8.12
N ALA A 116 -3.58 -4.91 8.36
CA ALA A 116 -4.53 -5.90 8.87
C ALA A 116 -4.78 -7.01 7.86
N VAL A 117 -4.84 -6.70 6.57
CA VAL A 117 -4.99 -7.70 5.51
C VAL A 117 -3.79 -8.66 5.51
N GLU A 118 -2.58 -8.13 5.62
CA GLU A 118 -1.37 -8.97 5.72
C GLU A 118 -1.47 -9.94 6.90
N ILE A 119 -1.85 -9.44 8.07
CA ILE A 119 -1.99 -10.26 9.28
C ILE A 119 -3.01 -11.37 9.06
N LEU A 120 -4.18 -11.05 8.52
CA LEU A 120 -5.24 -12.02 8.28
C LEU A 120 -4.84 -13.08 7.24
N GLU A 121 -4.19 -12.67 6.16
CA GLU A 121 -3.78 -13.58 5.09
C GLU A 121 -2.57 -14.44 5.46
N SER A 122 -1.78 -14.04 6.47
CA SER A 122 -0.62 -14.81 6.91
C SER A 122 -1.00 -16.13 7.59
N GLY A 123 -2.24 -16.23 8.11
CA GLY A 123 -2.71 -17.41 8.84
C GLY A 123 -2.07 -17.59 10.22
N LYS A 124 -1.30 -16.63 10.69
CA LYS A 124 -0.66 -16.67 12.01
C LYS A 124 -1.58 -16.06 13.06
N GLU A 125 -1.46 -16.56 14.27
CA GLU A 125 -2.14 -15.96 15.43
C GLU A 125 -1.24 -14.88 16.04
N TYR A 126 -1.83 -13.73 16.34
CA TYR A 126 -1.13 -12.60 16.92
C TYR A 126 -1.79 -12.17 18.22
N THR A 127 -0.97 -11.73 19.18
CA THR A 127 -1.48 -11.12 20.39
C THR A 127 -1.97 -9.71 20.10
N ARG A 128 -2.80 -9.18 20.99
CA ARG A 128 -3.29 -7.80 20.88
C ARG A 128 -2.13 -6.78 20.82
N GLU A 129 -1.06 -7.05 21.57
CA GLU A 129 0.12 -6.17 21.56
C GLU A 129 0.86 -6.20 20.23
N GLU A 130 1.01 -7.38 19.64
CA GLU A 130 1.66 -7.52 18.31
C GLU A 130 0.87 -6.80 17.24
N ILE A 131 -0.46 -6.89 17.26
CA ILE A 131 -1.32 -6.17 16.33
C ILE A 131 -1.18 -4.66 16.54
N GLY A 132 -1.13 -4.19 17.77
CA GLY A 132 -0.93 -2.77 18.07
C GLY A 132 0.37 -2.21 17.53
N ARG A 133 1.45 -3.01 17.56
CA ARG A 133 2.75 -2.58 16.99
C ARG A 133 2.72 -2.50 15.47
N ALA A 134 1.96 -3.36 14.81
CA ALA A 134 1.86 -3.39 13.36
C ALA A 134 1.04 -2.22 12.81
N SER A 135 0.22 -1.57 13.61
CA SER A 135 -0.72 -0.56 13.16
C SER A 135 -0.19 0.88 13.19
N CYS A 136 0.95 1.10 13.77
CA CYS A 136 1.61 2.43 13.76
C CYS A 136 3.01 2.33 14.35
#